data_2b1f408530814abb3d6a893f2d2e4f16
#
_entry.id   2b1f408530814abb3d6a893f2d2e4f16
#
_cell.length_a   1.000
_cell.length_b   1.000
_cell.length_c   1.000
_cell.angle_alpha   90.00
_cell.angle_beta   90.00
_cell.angle_gamma   90.00
#
_symmetry.space_group_name_H-M   'P 1'
#
loop_
_entity.id
_entity.type
_entity.pdbx_description
1 polymer ?
#
loop_
_entity_poly.entity_id
_entity_poly.type
_entity_poly.pdbx_seq_one_letter_code
_entity_poly.pdbx_strand_id
1 'polypeptide(L)'
;MELWLDAHISPAIAIRIRQEFTFECYAIRELNLRDASDKEIFNAAKLKDNVIILTKDEDFSDLLNRLKAPPKIIWLTFGNCSNDKMMEILKRDLRNALKVLEEND
;
A
#
# COMPACT_ATOMS: atom_id res chain seq x y z
N MET A 1 -1.99 12.01 -3.46
CA MET A 1 -1.57 10.61 -3.43
C MET A 1 -1.82 10.04 -2.05
N GLU A 2 -2.37 8.85 -1.99
CA GLU A 2 -2.77 8.21 -0.75
C GLU A 2 -2.28 6.77 -0.75
N LEU A 3 -1.65 6.34 0.35
CA LEU A 3 -1.20 4.96 0.52
C LEU A 3 -2.21 4.18 1.36
N TRP A 4 -2.56 3.00 0.89
CA TRP A 4 -3.38 2.06 1.65
C TRP A 4 -2.54 0.85 1.99
N LEU A 5 -2.48 0.50 3.27
CA LEU A 5 -1.74 -0.67 3.74
C LEU A 5 -2.67 -1.86 3.87
N ASP A 6 -2.31 -2.95 3.20
CA ASP A 6 -3.05 -4.21 3.26
C ASP A 6 -3.13 -4.76 4.70
N ALA A 7 -4.11 -5.61 4.94
CA ALA A 7 -4.42 -6.17 6.26
C ALA A 7 -3.25 -6.91 6.92
N HIS A 8 -2.32 -7.44 6.13
CA HIS A 8 -1.15 -8.14 6.66
C HIS A 8 -0.04 -7.22 7.16
N ILE A 9 -0.20 -5.91 6.97
CA ILE A 9 0.74 -4.93 7.49
C ILE A 9 0.12 -4.29 8.72
N SER A 10 0.89 -4.20 9.82
CA SER A 10 0.38 -3.64 11.08
C SER A 10 -0.16 -2.23 10.87
N PRO A 11 -1.36 -1.91 11.41
CA PRO A 11 -1.89 -0.54 11.37
C PRO A 11 -0.97 0.50 11.99
N ALA A 12 -0.11 0.10 12.93
CA ALA A 12 0.87 1.00 13.52
C ALA A 12 1.84 1.57 12.48
N ILE A 13 2.09 0.83 11.39
CA ILE A 13 2.94 1.30 10.29
C ILE A 13 2.28 2.50 9.59
N ALA A 14 0.97 2.47 9.40
CA ALA A 14 0.25 3.60 8.78
C ALA A 14 0.43 4.88 9.61
N ILE A 15 0.31 4.75 10.94
CA ILE A 15 0.50 5.88 11.84
C ILE A 15 1.92 6.43 11.73
N ARG A 16 2.92 5.55 11.72
CA ARG A 16 4.32 5.97 11.62
C ARG A 16 4.63 6.61 10.28
N ILE A 17 4.05 6.11 9.19
CA ILE A 17 4.23 6.71 7.87
C ILE A 17 3.64 8.12 7.84
N ARG A 18 2.45 8.32 8.42
CA ARG A 18 1.84 9.65 8.50
C ARG A 18 2.73 10.63 9.27
N GLN A 19 3.46 10.15 10.29
CA GLN A 19 4.34 10.98 11.10
C GLN A 19 5.67 11.29 10.42
N GLU A 20 6.20 10.33 9.66
CA GLU A 20 7.55 10.43 9.07
C GLU A 20 7.54 11.02 7.66
N PHE A 21 6.42 10.92 6.96
CA PHE A 21 6.27 11.39 5.58
C PHE A 21 5.13 12.40 5.52
N THR A 22 5.06 13.15 4.41
CA THR A 22 4.08 14.23 4.26
C THR A 22 2.83 13.84 3.48
N PHE A 23 2.64 12.57 3.17
CA PHE A 23 1.49 12.10 2.41
C PHE A 23 0.53 11.29 3.29
N GLU A 24 -0.69 11.12 2.81
CA GLU A 24 -1.73 10.35 3.50
C GLU A 24 -1.42 8.85 3.42
N CYS A 25 -1.64 8.15 4.52
CA CYS A 25 -1.46 6.71 4.60
C CYS A 25 -2.46 6.13 5.59
N TYR A 26 -3.20 5.12 5.18
CA TYR A 26 -4.22 4.49 6.01
C TYR A 26 -4.10 2.98 5.96
N ALA A 27 -4.32 2.33 7.10
CA ALA A 27 -4.53 0.90 7.14
C ALA A 27 -5.94 0.60 6.62
N ILE A 28 -6.13 -0.57 6.02
CA ILE A 28 -7.41 -0.97 5.45
C ILE A 28 -8.54 -0.88 6.49
N ARG A 29 -8.28 -1.27 7.76
CA ARG A 29 -9.30 -1.18 8.80
C ARG A 29 -9.79 0.23 9.08
N GLU A 30 -8.92 1.23 8.89
CA GLU A 30 -9.29 2.64 9.09
C GLU A 30 -10.28 3.12 8.03
N LEU A 31 -10.38 2.40 6.92
CA LEU A 31 -11.23 2.74 5.79
C LEU A 31 -12.51 1.91 5.74
N ASN A 32 -12.83 1.21 6.82
CA ASN A 32 -13.98 0.29 6.89
C ASN A 32 -13.93 -0.84 5.86
N LEU A 33 -12.72 -1.25 5.51
CA LEU A 33 -12.49 -2.34 4.54
C LEU A 33 -11.86 -3.56 5.18
N ARG A 34 -11.94 -3.67 6.52
CA ARG A 34 -11.29 -4.74 7.26
C ARG A 34 -11.69 -6.15 6.78
N ASP A 35 -12.98 -6.34 6.48
CA ASP A 35 -13.50 -7.63 6.06
C ASP A 35 -13.69 -7.74 4.55
N ALA A 36 -13.21 -6.74 3.80
CA ALA A 36 -13.33 -6.72 2.36
C ALA A 36 -12.34 -7.69 1.72
N SER A 37 -12.74 -8.29 0.59
CA SER A 37 -11.84 -9.11 -0.22
C SER A 37 -10.80 -8.23 -0.91
N ASP A 38 -9.73 -8.85 -1.41
CA ASP A 38 -8.70 -8.13 -2.15
C ASP A 38 -9.29 -7.40 -3.36
N LYS A 39 -10.23 -8.04 -4.05
CA LYS A 39 -10.91 -7.44 -5.19
C LYS A 39 -11.73 -6.23 -4.79
N GLU A 40 -12.44 -6.30 -3.65
CA GLU A 40 -13.22 -5.18 -3.15
C GLU A 40 -12.32 -4.00 -2.78
N ILE A 41 -11.18 -4.28 -2.14
CA ILE A 41 -10.20 -3.26 -1.79
C ILE A 41 -9.62 -2.61 -3.06
N PHE A 42 -9.26 -3.43 -4.03
CA PHE A 42 -8.73 -2.96 -5.32
C PHE A 42 -9.74 -2.04 -6.02
N ASN A 43 -11.00 -2.44 -6.08
CA ASN A 43 -12.04 -1.65 -6.71
C ASN A 43 -12.35 -0.35 -5.95
N ALA A 44 -12.33 -0.39 -4.61
CA ALA A 44 -12.51 0.82 -3.80
C ALA A 44 -11.38 1.82 -4.06
N ALA A 45 -10.15 1.33 -4.15
CA ALA A 45 -8.99 2.18 -4.46
C ALA A 45 -9.10 2.77 -5.87
N LYS A 46 -9.60 1.99 -6.82
CA LYS A 46 -9.81 2.44 -8.19
C LYS A 46 -10.79 3.59 -8.27
N LEU A 47 -11.88 3.49 -7.51
CA LEU A 47 -12.93 4.53 -7.48
C LEU A 47 -12.44 5.82 -6.81
N LYS A 48 -11.59 5.71 -5.81
CA LYS A 48 -11.08 6.88 -5.11
C LYS A 48 -10.08 7.69 -5.92
N ASP A 49 -9.38 7.04 -6.82
CA ASP A 49 -8.34 7.63 -7.65
C ASP A 49 -7.08 8.02 -6.85
N ASN A 50 -5.95 7.97 -7.51
CA ASN A 50 -4.65 8.36 -6.96
C ASN A 50 -4.26 7.61 -5.67
N VAL A 51 -4.64 6.34 -5.58
CA VAL A 51 -4.32 5.45 -4.45
C VAL A 51 -3.22 4.47 -4.86
N ILE A 52 -2.31 4.21 -3.93
CA ILE A 52 -1.29 3.18 -4.09
C ILE A 52 -1.48 2.18 -2.96
N ILE A 53 -1.64 0.91 -3.30
CA ILE A 53 -1.78 -0.16 -2.30
C ILE A 53 -0.42 -0.76 -2.01
N LEU A 54 -0.05 -0.78 -0.73
CA LEU A 54 1.19 -1.38 -0.24
C LEU A 54 0.84 -2.74 0.36
N THR A 55 1.38 -3.81 -0.18
CA THR A 55 0.97 -5.16 0.20
C THR A 55 2.14 -6.14 0.16
N LYS A 56 2.03 -7.21 0.96
CA LYS A 56 2.94 -8.36 0.89
C LYS A 56 2.31 -9.54 0.15
N ASP A 57 1.05 -9.41 -0.29
CA ASP A 57 0.29 -10.47 -0.92
C ASP A 57 0.35 -10.34 -2.45
N GLU A 58 0.85 -11.37 -3.12
CA GLU A 58 0.94 -11.37 -4.58
C GLU A 58 -0.43 -11.38 -5.27
N ASP A 59 -1.51 -11.69 -4.55
CA ASP A 59 -2.86 -11.65 -5.11
C ASP A 59 -3.22 -10.25 -5.63
N PHE A 60 -2.72 -9.19 -4.98
CA PHE A 60 -2.92 -7.83 -5.48
C PHE A 60 -2.17 -7.59 -6.80
N SER A 61 -0.99 -8.20 -6.95
CA SER A 61 -0.25 -8.12 -8.20
C SER A 61 -1.02 -8.81 -9.33
N ASP A 62 -1.64 -9.95 -9.04
CA ASP A 62 -2.47 -10.66 -10.00
C ASP A 62 -3.70 -9.85 -10.40
N LEU A 63 -4.34 -9.18 -9.43
CA LEU A 63 -5.46 -8.29 -9.70
C LEU A 63 -5.05 -7.12 -10.59
N LEU A 64 -3.88 -6.54 -10.34
CA LEU A 64 -3.36 -5.47 -11.18
C LEU A 64 -3.18 -5.93 -12.63
N ASN A 65 -2.65 -7.15 -12.83
CA ASN A 65 -2.46 -7.71 -14.16
C ASN A 65 -3.78 -7.92 -14.89
N ARG A 66 -4.84 -8.32 -14.17
CA ARG A 66 -6.15 -8.58 -14.77
C ARG A 66 -6.99 -7.33 -14.95
N LEU A 67 -7.02 -6.47 -13.93
CA LEU A 67 -7.93 -5.31 -13.88
C LEU A 67 -7.28 -3.99 -14.27
N LYS A 68 -5.96 -3.98 -14.34
CA LYS A 68 -5.14 -2.82 -14.74
C LYS A 68 -5.21 -1.65 -13.74
N ALA A 69 -4.19 -0.80 -13.79
CA ALA A 69 -4.15 0.43 -13.02
C ALA A 69 -5.25 1.40 -13.47
N PRO A 70 -5.74 2.33 -12.64
CA PRO A 70 -5.48 2.42 -11.21
C PRO A 70 -6.17 1.31 -10.42
N PRO A 71 -5.82 1.06 -9.16
CA PRO A 71 -4.74 1.68 -8.39
C PRO A 71 -3.37 1.11 -8.78
N LYS A 72 -2.31 1.78 -8.33
CA LYS A 72 -0.95 1.26 -8.46
C LYS A 72 -0.65 0.41 -7.22
N ILE A 73 0.26 -0.54 -7.37
CA ILE A 73 0.60 -1.50 -6.31
C ILE A 73 2.09 -1.44 -6.03
N ILE A 74 2.47 -1.41 -4.75
CA ILE A 74 3.83 -1.69 -4.31
C ILE A 74 3.78 -3.04 -3.59
N TRP A 75 4.43 -4.03 -4.17
CA TRP A 75 4.48 -5.37 -3.61
C TRP A 75 5.78 -5.54 -2.82
N LEU A 76 5.65 -5.74 -1.50
CA LEU A 76 6.78 -5.95 -0.61
C LEU A 76 7.16 -7.42 -0.61
N THR A 77 8.39 -7.71 -1.02
CA THR A 77 8.86 -9.08 -1.20
C THR A 77 9.75 -9.58 -0.07
N PHE A 78 10.05 -8.75 0.93
CA PHE A 78 10.83 -9.19 2.08
C PHE A 78 9.96 -9.99 3.06
N GLY A 79 10.61 -10.87 3.84
CA GLY A 79 9.91 -11.72 4.80
C GLY A 79 9.38 -10.96 6.02
N ASN A 80 8.83 -11.71 6.97
CA ASN A 80 8.31 -11.12 8.20
C ASN A 80 9.40 -10.43 8.99
N CYS A 81 9.07 -9.26 9.53
CA CYS A 81 10.00 -8.48 10.33
C CYS A 81 9.24 -7.63 11.33
N SER A 82 9.95 -7.05 12.29
CA SER A 82 9.35 -6.14 13.25
C SER A 82 8.89 -4.85 12.56
N ASN A 83 8.01 -4.10 13.24
CA ASN A 83 7.59 -2.79 12.73
C ASN A 83 8.79 -1.84 12.59
N ASP A 84 9.73 -1.89 13.52
CA ASP A 84 10.93 -1.07 13.44
C ASP A 84 11.75 -1.38 12.20
N LYS A 85 11.93 -2.67 11.90
CA LYS A 85 12.67 -3.08 10.70
C LYS A 85 11.92 -2.67 9.44
N MET A 86 10.61 -2.84 9.41
CA MET A 86 9.80 -2.42 8.27
C MET A 86 9.92 -0.92 8.04
N MET A 87 9.84 -0.11 9.10
CA MET A 87 10.02 1.34 8.97
C MET A 87 11.40 1.71 8.47
N GLU A 88 12.43 0.99 8.91
CA GLU A 88 13.78 1.19 8.41
C GLU A 88 13.86 0.99 6.90
N ILE A 89 13.26 -0.09 6.41
CA ILE A 89 13.22 -0.40 4.98
C ILE A 89 12.43 0.66 4.22
N LEU A 90 11.26 1.05 4.75
CA LEU A 90 10.41 2.05 4.10
C LEU A 90 11.07 3.42 4.05
N LYS A 91 11.75 3.84 5.11
CA LYS A 91 12.50 5.10 5.11
C LYS A 91 13.58 5.12 4.04
N ARG A 92 14.22 3.99 3.81
CA ARG A 92 15.27 3.87 2.80
C ARG A 92 14.72 3.87 1.39
N ASP A 93 13.62 3.14 1.15
CA ASP A 93 13.19 2.77 -0.21
C ASP A 93 11.86 3.37 -0.69
N LEU A 94 10.97 3.79 0.23
CA LEU A 94 9.61 4.15 -0.17
C LEU A 94 9.55 5.35 -1.12
N ARG A 95 10.29 6.40 -0.84
CA ARG A 95 10.28 7.60 -1.70
C ARG A 95 10.73 7.29 -3.11
N ASN A 96 11.75 6.44 -3.23
CA ASN A 96 12.25 6.02 -4.54
C ASN A 96 11.20 5.17 -5.28
N ALA A 97 10.53 4.27 -4.57
CA ALA A 97 9.49 3.44 -5.17
C ALA A 97 8.32 4.31 -5.67
N LEU A 98 7.91 5.31 -4.88
CA LEU A 98 6.85 6.23 -5.27
C LEU A 98 7.23 7.04 -6.50
N LYS A 99 8.49 7.47 -6.57
CA LYS A 99 9.01 8.21 -7.71
C LYS A 99 8.96 7.35 -8.98
N VAL A 100 9.35 6.09 -8.89
CA VAL A 100 9.29 5.16 -10.02
C VAL A 100 7.85 5.01 -10.52
N LEU A 101 6.88 4.88 -9.61
CA LEU A 101 5.46 4.78 -9.98
C LEU A 101 4.92 6.06 -10.62
N GLU A 102 5.40 7.21 -10.19
CA GLU A 102 5.01 8.49 -10.78
C GLU A 102 5.48 8.61 -12.23
N GLU A 103 6.68 8.13 -12.52
CA GLU A 103 7.31 8.20 -13.84
C GLU A 103 6.77 7.15 -14.82
N ASN A 104 6.12 6.10 -14.33
CA ASN A 104 5.65 4.97 -15.14
C ASN A 104 4.15 4.77 -14.92
N ASP A 105 3.36 5.12 -15.86
CA ASP A 105 1.90 4.94 -15.80
C ASP A 105 1.42 3.50 -15.92
#